data_107ee5c2d8f6dbd3b3124bd2aecf4fab
#
_entry.id   107ee5c2d8f6dbd3b3124bd2aecf4fab
#
_cell.length_a   1.000
_cell.length_b   1.000
_cell.length_c   1.000
_cell.angle_alpha   90.00
_cell.angle_beta   90.00
_cell.angle_gamma   90.00
#
_symmetry.space_group_name_H-M   'P 1'
#
loop_
_entity.id
_entity.type
_entity.pdbx_description
1 polymer ?
#
loop_
_entity_poly.entity_id
_entity_poly.type
_entity_poly.pdbx_seq_one_letter_code
_entity_poly.pdbx_strand_id
1 'polypeptide(L)'
;MYFCWQKHKYMGHKCYISFKTEDSWYKREIQKWSDNEKVDMIDKSLNTPISSENEDYIMRKIREDYLSDSTVTIFLIGLHSAETLGWEEQRFIKRELQASLYNGEGNTRSGILGVVLPSMYDSIYKGQYTCQICGKNHNTVAINDETVIKEFGRNYYLNNHGKCAYDEDDRFCVLVKWDDFKYNPNAYIGQTFNKRNHPIANEVIVRPQ
;
A
#
# COMPACT_ATOMS: atom_id res chain seq x y z
N MET A 1 40.17 -12.64 -23.68
CA MET A 1 39.10 -11.62 -23.74
C MET A 1 38.15 -11.91 -22.55
N TYR A 2 38.39 -11.26 -21.40
CA TYR A 2 37.61 -11.46 -20.18
C TYR A 2 36.35 -10.61 -20.27
N PHE A 3 35.18 -11.24 -20.44
CA PHE A 3 33.87 -10.56 -20.29
C PHE A 3 33.68 -10.23 -18.81
N CYS A 4 33.86 -8.96 -18.47
CA CYS A 4 33.48 -8.42 -17.17
C CYS A 4 31.96 -8.34 -17.12
N TRP A 5 31.31 -9.30 -16.45
CA TRP A 5 29.90 -9.21 -16.09
C TRP A 5 29.78 -8.09 -15.04
N GLN A 6 29.45 -6.87 -15.49
CA GLN A 6 28.95 -5.85 -14.58
C GLN A 6 27.63 -6.37 -14.01
N LYS A 7 27.67 -6.87 -12.76
CA LYS A 7 26.48 -7.00 -11.94
C LYS A 7 25.86 -5.60 -11.86
N HIS A 8 24.83 -5.35 -12.64
CA HIS A 8 23.93 -4.24 -12.37
C HIS A 8 23.39 -4.48 -10.96
N LYS A 9 23.87 -3.70 -10.01
CA LYS A 9 23.35 -3.66 -8.65
C LYS A 9 21.95 -3.05 -8.78
N TYR A 10 20.93 -3.89 -8.96
CA TYR A 10 19.55 -3.48 -8.85
C TYR A 10 19.42 -2.84 -7.46
N MET A 11 19.22 -1.53 -7.43
CA MET A 11 18.93 -0.84 -6.17
C MET A 11 17.50 -1.17 -5.80
N GLY A 12 17.30 -2.09 -4.86
CA GLY A 12 16.00 -2.47 -4.36
C GLY A 12 15.17 -1.28 -3.89
N HIS A 13 13.86 -1.37 -4.06
CA HIS A 13 12.96 -0.35 -3.54
C HIS A 13 12.98 -0.37 -2.00
N LYS A 14 13.11 0.81 -1.38
CA LYS A 14 12.95 0.95 0.06
C LYS A 14 11.48 0.90 0.39
N CYS A 15 11.07 -0.13 1.11
CA CYS A 15 9.69 -0.42 1.43
C CYS A 15 9.42 -0.27 2.93
N TYR A 16 8.30 0.38 3.27
CA TYR A 16 7.73 0.41 4.60
C TYR A 16 6.56 -0.57 4.65
N ILE A 17 6.47 -1.41 5.69
CA ILE A 17 5.35 -2.34 5.85
C ILE A 17 4.44 -1.82 6.97
N SER A 18 3.22 -1.42 6.60
CA SER A 18 2.14 -1.02 7.51
C SER A 18 1.22 -2.21 7.75
N PHE A 19 0.96 -2.55 9.00
CA PHE A 19 0.21 -3.75 9.35
C PHE A 19 -0.40 -3.65 10.75
N LYS A 20 -1.43 -4.45 11.01
CA LYS A 20 -1.96 -4.68 12.36
C LYS A 20 -1.16 -5.78 13.05
N THR A 21 -1.01 -5.70 14.36
CA THR A 21 -0.19 -6.64 15.16
C THR A 21 -0.58 -8.10 14.91
N GLU A 22 -1.87 -8.35 14.71
CA GLU A 22 -2.44 -9.67 14.39
C GLU A 22 -1.87 -10.26 13.10
N ASP A 23 -1.49 -9.39 12.15
CA ASP A 23 -0.95 -9.76 10.84
C ASP A 23 0.60 -9.85 10.82
N SER A 24 1.25 -9.79 11.99
CA SER A 24 2.72 -9.76 12.13
C SER A 24 3.44 -10.96 11.50
N TRP A 25 2.76 -12.10 11.36
CA TRP A 25 3.33 -13.26 10.67
C TRP A 25 3.61 -12.94 9.19
N TYR A 26 2.69 -12.27 8.50
CA TYR A 26 2.85 -11.88 7.09
C TYR A 26 3.98 -10.86 6.89
N LYS A 27 4.11 -9.89 7.82
CA LYS A 27 5.27 -8.99 7.83
C LYS A 27 6.58 -9.76 7.87
N ARG A 28 6.71 -10.71 8.83
CA ARG A 28 7.93 -11.52 8.96
C ARG A 28 8.23 -12.36 7.71
N GLU A 29 7.21 -12.86 7.03
CA GLU A 29 7.41 -13.57 5.77
C GLU A 29 7.99 -12.67 4.68
N ILE A 30 7.48 -11.45 4.53
CA ILE A 30 8.02 -10.47 3.57
C ILE A 30 9.48 -10.12 3.93
N GLN A 31 9.79 -9.92 5.21
CA GLN A 31 11.14 -9.65 5.68
C GLN A 31 12.12 -10.78 5.32
N LYS A 32 11.72 -12.04 5.52
CA LYS A 32 12.52 -13.20 5.11
C LYS A 32 12.80 -13.24 3.60
N TRP A 33 11.84 -12.78 2.77
CA TRP A 33 12.09 -12.74 1.32
C TRP A 33 13.12 -11.67 0.96
N SER A 34 13.11 -10.53 1.65
CA SER A 34 14.13 -9.48 1.51
C SER A 34 15.51 -9.99 1.93
N ASP A 35 15.61 -10.64 3.09
CA ASP A 35 16.86 -11.16 3.63
C ASP A 35 17.49 -12.25 2.72
N ASN A 36 16.65 -13.02 2.02
CA ASN A 36 17.06 -14.08 1.08
C ASN A 36 17.21 -13.60 -0.37
N GLU A 37 17.25 -12.28 -0.61
CA GLU A 37 17.35 -11.66 -1.94
C GLU A 37 16.26 -12.10 -2.94
N LYS A 38 15.16 -12.69 -2.45
CA LYS A 38 14.00 -13.08 -3.26
C LYS A 38 13.20 -11.86 -3.72
N VAL A 39 13.20 -10.81 -2.90
CA VAL A 39 12.55 -9.54 -3.15
C VAL A 39 13.60 -8.46 -3.16
N ASP A 40 13.62 -7.65 -4.23
CA ASP A 40 14.50 -6.50 -4.36
C ASP A 40 13.94 -5.31 -3.57
N MET A 41 13.95 -5.43 -2.24
CA MET A 41 13.48 -4.38 -1.33
C MET A 41 14.40 -4.24 -0.11
N ILE A 42 14.40 -3.05 0.48
CA ILE A 42 15.01 -2.73 1.77
C ILE A 42 13.88 -2.42 2.73
N ASP A 43 13.72 -3.23 3.79
CA ASP A 43 12.69 -3.02 4.81
C ASP A 43 13.01 -1.80 5.69
N LYS A 44 12.06 -0.88 5.77
CA LYS A 44 12.11 0.35 6.58
C LYS A 44 11.03 0.38 7.66
N SER A 45 10.41 -0.75 7.95
CA SER A 45 9.26 -0.81 8.85
C SER A 45 9.61 -0.52 10.31
N LEU A 46 8.67 0.10 11.01
CA LEU A 46 8.70 0.23 12.46
C LEU A 46 8.64 -1.16 13.13
N ASN A 47 9.58 -1.40 14.04
CA ASN A 47 9.58 -2.62 14.86
C ASN A 47 8.94 -2.39 16.25
N THR A 48 8.88 -1.13 16.70
CA THR A 48 8.29 -0.75 17.99
C THR A 48 7.44 0.51 17.80
N PRO A 49 6.20 0.56 18.32
CA PRO A 49 5.36 1.75 18.24
C PRO A 49 6.03 2.96 18.87
N ILE A 50 5.83 4.14 18.28
CA ILE A 50 6.30 5.41 18.84
C ILE A 50 5.39 5.75 20.03
N SER A 51 5.96 5.80 21.23
CA SER A 51 5.26 6.16 22.46
C SER A 51 5.12 7.68 22.56
N SER A 52 3.98 8.22 22.13
CA SER A 52 3.60 9.63 22.29
C SER A 52 2.09 9.78 22.09
N GLU A 53 1.49 10.79 22.77
CA GLU A 53 0.11 11.20 22.53
C GLU A 53 0.00 12.33 21.50
N ASN A 54 1.12 12.97 21.14
CA ASN A 54 1.17 14.05 20.17
C ASN A 54 1.19 13.48 18.73
N GLU A 55 0.08 13.62 18.02
CA GLU A 55 -0.10 13.10 16.66
C GLU A 55 0.87 13.68 15.65
N ASP A 56 1.10 14.98 15.68
CA ASP A 56 2.02 15.65 14.76
C ASP A 56 3.47 15.22 14.99
N TYR A 57 3.84 14.98 16.26
CA TYR A 57 5.14 14.41 16.61
C TYR A 57 5.30 13.00 16.06
N ILE A 58 4.29 12.12 16.23
CA ILE A 58 4.31 10.74 15.71
C ILE A 58 4.43 10.76 14.17
N MET A 59 3.60 11.56 13.50
CA MET A 59 3.63 11.71 12.04
C MET A 59 4.99 12.19 11.53
N ARG A 60 5.56 13.19 12.22
CA ARG A 60 6.90 13.69 11.88
C ARG A 60 7.96 12.61 12.07
N LYS A 61 7.94 11.88 13.18
CA LYS A 61 8.88 10.80 13.47
C LYS A 61 8.77 9.66 12.46
N ILE A 62 7.57 9.26 12.09
CA ILE A 62 7.37 8.24 11.04
C ILE A 62 8.00 8.74 9.72
N ARG A 63 7.77 9.99 9.34
CA ARG A 63 8.34 10.56 8.12
C ARG A 63 9.86 10.63 8.16
N GLU A 64 10.42 11.20 9.23
CA GLU A 64 11.87 11.46 9.34
C GLU A 64 12.67 10.17 9.49
N ASP A 65 12.24 9.25 10.35
CA ASP A 65 13.05 8.10 10.76
C ASP A 65 12.81 6.86 9.86
N TYR A 66 11.63 6.75 9.23
CA TYR A 66 11.24 5.52 8.53
C TYR A 66 10.83 5.72 7.06
N LEU A 67 10.19 6.85 6.72
CA LEU A 67 9.68 7.09 5.38
C LEU A 67 10.51 8.07 4.55
N SER A 68 11.47 8.79 5.14
CA SER A 68 12.25 9.84 4.45
C SER A 68 12.91 9.35 3.16
N ASP A 69 13.29 8.09 3.12
CA ASP A 69 13.89 7.44 1.96
C ASP A 69 13.09 6.24 1.43
N SER A 70 11.91 5.96 2.01
CA SER A 70 10.98 4.93 1.52
C SER A 70 10.30 5.37 0.24
N THR A 71 10.08 4.42 -0.66
CA THR A 71 9.46 4.70 -1.97
C THR A 71 8.16 3.94 -2.17
N VAL A 72 7.92 2.88 -1.40
CA VAL A 72 6.70 2.08 -1.42
C VAL A 72 6.27 1.77 0.00
N THR A 73 4.99 1.89 0.29
CA THR A 73 4.37 1.40 1.52
C THR A 73 3.51 0.19 1.18
N ILE A 74 3.87 -0.95 1.78
CA ILE A 74 3.10 -2.20 1.70
C ILE A 74 2.13 -2.20 2.86
N PHE A 75 0.83 -2.06 2.58
CA PHE A 75 -0.23 -2.10 3.57
C PHE A 75 -0.87 -3.49 3.58
N LEU A 76 -0.72 -4.23 4.68
CA LEU A 76 -1.34 -5.55 4.85
C LEU A 76 -2.80 -5.36 5.25
N ILE A 77 -3.72 -5.89 4.43
CA ILE A 77 -5.17 -5.77 4.61
C ILE A 77 -5.69 -7.08 5.19
N GLY A 78 -5.79 -7.13 6.52
CA GLY A 78 -6.32 -8.25 7.30
C GLY A 78 -7.67 -7.94 7.94
N LEU A 79 -8.16 -8.83 8.81
CA LEU A 79 -9.46 -8.71 9.49
C LEU A 79 -9.61 -7.44 10.34
N HIS A 80 -8.51 -6.86 10.78
CA HIS A 80 -8.49 -5.68 11.65
C HIS A 80 -8.16 -4.37 10.90
N SER A 81 -8.35 -4.33 9.57
CA SER A 81 -8.00 -3.16 8.74
C SER A 81 -9.18 -2.21 8.46
N ALA A 82 -10.40 -2.54 8.92
CA ALA A 82 -11.62 -1.79 8.63
C ALA A 82 -11.67 -0.45 9.37
N GLU A 83 -12.11 0.62 8.71
CA GLU A 83 -12.35 1.94 9.31
C GLU A 83 -13.38 1.88 10.45
N THR A 84 -14.40 1.02 10.30
CA THR A 84 -15.50 0.85 11.26
C THR A 84 -15.07 0.36 12.63
N LEU A 85 -13.83 -0.15 12.80
CA LEU A 85 -13.27 -0.49 14.11
C LEU A 85 -12.95 0.75 14.98
N GLY A 86 -13.00 1.92 14.37
CA GLY A 86 -12.87 3.19 15.07
C GLY A 86 -11.44 3.71 15.16
N TRP A 87 -11.34 4.99 15.56
CA TRP A 87 -10.07 5.73 15.57
C TRP A 87 -9.00 5.08 16.46
N GLU A 88 -9.36 4.70 17.69
CA GLU A 88 -8.38 4.15 18.65
C GLU A 88 -7.70 2.88 18.12
N GLU A 89 -8.47 2.01 17.46
CA GLU A 89 -7.93 0.80 16.84
C GLU A 89 -7.09 1.10 15.59
N GLN A 90 -7.46 2.12 14.81
CA GLN A 90 -6.87 2.36 13.50
C GLN A 90 -5.80 3.46 13.50
N ARG A 91 -5.64 4.22 14.56
CA ARG A 91 -4.79 5.43 14.62
C ARG A 91 -3.36 5.21 14.10
N PHE A 92 -2.76 4.06 14.37
CA PHE A 92 -1.37 3.79 13.96
C PHE A 92 -1.27 3.58 12.44
N ILE A 93 -2.03 2.64 11.87
CA ILE A 93 -1.99 2.38 10.42
C ILE A 93 -2.50 3.59 9.61
N LYS A 94 -3.47 4.35 10.13
CA LYS A 94 -3.91 5.61 9.51
C LYS A 94 -2.78 6.62 9.44
N ARG A 95 -2.04 6.83 10.53
CA ARG A 95 -0.89 7.75 10.58
C ARG A 95 0.24 7.31 9.67
N GLU A 96 0.52 6.01 9.60
CA GLU A 96 1.52 5.44 8.69
C GLU A 96 1.16 5.70 7.23
N LEU A 97 -0.11 5.46 6.84
CA LEU A 97 -0.56 5.74 5.48
C LEU A 97 -0.61 7.25 5.19
N GLN A 98 -1.08 8.09 6.12
CA GLN A 98 -1.04 9.55 5.98
C GLN A 98 0.40 10.05 5.77
N ALA A 99 1.36 9.55 6.56
CA ALA A 99 2.76 9.89 6.41
C ALA A 99 3.31 9.45 5.04
N SER A 100 2.94 8.26 4.58
CA SER A 100 3.33 7.71 3.27
C SER A 100 2.72 8.49 2.09
N LEU A 101 1.48 8.96 2.22
CA LEU A 101 0.76 9.74 1.20
C LEU A 101 1.18 11.21 1.15
N TYR A 102 1.81 11.73 2.21
CA TYR A 102 2.25 13.11 2.27
C TYR A 102 3.36 13.38 1.24
N ASN A 103 3.25 14.50 0.52
CA ASN A 103 4.25 14.98 -0.41
C ASN A 103 4.54 16.45 -0.11
N GLY A 104 5.70 16.74 0.44
CA GLY A 104 6.08 18.10 0.85
C GLY A 104 7.51 18.15 1.36
N GLU A 105 7.84 19.24 2.05
CA GLU A 105 9.18 19.46 2.56
C GLU A 105 9.68 18.26 3.40
N GLY A 106 10.85 17.75 3.05
CA GLY A 106 11.50 16.63 3.74
C GLY A 106 10.90 15.25 3.49
N ASN A 107 9.84 15.12 2.66
CA ASN A 107 9.24 13.83 2.36
C ASN A 107 8.70 13.74 0.93
N THR A 108 9.12 12.72 0.21
CA THR A 108 8.54 12.36 -1.08
C THR A 108 7.49 11.26 -0.89
N ARG A 109 6.30 11.44 -1.45
CA ARG A 109 5.21 10.47 -1.37
C ARG A 109 5.67 9.06 -1.75
N SER A 110 5.29 8.06 -0.95
CA SER A 110 5.40 6.63 -1.30
C SER A 110 4.22 6.17 -2.13
N GLY A 111 4.44 5.24 -3.06
CA GLY A 111 3.34 4.47 -3.64
C GLY A 111 2.72 3.54 -2.57
N ILE A 112 1.43 3.26 -2.67
CA ILE A 112 0.72 2.41 -1.70
C ILE A 112 0.33 1.09 -2.36
N LEU A 113 0.84 -0.02 -1.81
CA LEU A 113 0.50 -1.38 -2.20
C LEU A 113 -0.37 -2.03 -1.12
N GLY A 114 -1.65 -2.22 -1.39
CA GLY A 114 -2.55 -2.99 -0.53
C GLY A 114 -2.43 -4.48 -0.83
N VAL A 115 -1.92 -5.25 0.13
CA VAL A 115 -1.82 -6.71 0.04
C VAL A 115 -2.95 -7.32 0.85
N VAL A 116 -3.95 -7.85 0.16
CA VAL A 116 -5.11 -8.49 0.77
C VAL A 116 -4.71 -9.85 1.30
N LEU A 117 -4.88 -10.06 2.60
CA LEU A 117 -4.57 -11.34 3.26
C LEU A 117 -5.67 -12.38 2.99
N PRO A 118 -5.37 -13.69 3.04
CA PRO A 118 -6.32 -14.76 2.72
C PRO A 118 -7.65 -14.66 3.48
N SER A 119 -7.62 -14.23 4.74
CA SER A 119 -8.81 -14.01 5.56
C SER A 119 -9.79 -12.95 5.02
N MET A 120 -9.35 -12.09 4.10
CA MET A 120 -10.13 -11.00 3.51
C MET A 120 -10.52 -11.23 2.04
N TYR A 121 -10.15 -12.37 1.44
CA TYR A 121 -10.43 -12.60 0.01
C TYR A 121 -11.92 -12.50 -0.31
N ASP A 122 -12.77 -13.22 0.41
CA ASP A 122 -14.21 -13.24 0.17
C ASP A 122 -14.89 -11.91 0.54
N SER A 123 -14.31 -11.18 1.51
CA SER A 123 -14.80 -9.86 1.90
C SER A 123 -14.51 -8.79 0.87
N ILE A 124 -13.39 -8.89 0.17
CA ILE A 124 -12.92 -7.88 -0.80
C ILE A 124 -13.24 -8.26 -2.24
N TYR A 125 -12.93 -9.49 -2.68
CA TYR A 125 -13.12 -9.89 -4.08
C TYR A 125 -14.52 -10.51 -4.29
N LYS A 126 -15.46 -9.72 -4.85
CA LYS A 126 -16.86 -10.09 -5.01
C LYS A 126 -17.20 -10.75 -6.36
N GLY A 127 -16.18 -11.06 -7.18
CA GLY A 127 -16.36 -11.68 -8.49
C GLY A 127 -16.64 -10.68 -9.60
N GLN A 128 -17.38 -11.12 -10.61
CA GLN A 128 -17.70 -10.33 -11.80
C GLN A 128 -19.19 -10.05 -11.92
N TYR A 129 -19.52 -8.92 -12.55
CA TYR A 129 -20.87 -8.60 -12.99
C TYR A 129 -20.89 -8.09 -14.43
N THR A 130 -21.98 -8.29 -15.15
CA THR A 130 -22.19 -7.72 -16.47
C THR A 130 -22.72 -6.29 -16.32
N CYS A 131 -21.96 -5.33 -16.84
CA CYS A 131 -22.31 -3.90 -16.76
C CYS A 131 -23.48 -3.56 -17.66
N GLN A 132 -24.53 -2.93 -17.11
CA GLN A 132 -25.69 -2.50 -17.87
C GLN A 132 -25.41 -1.30 -18.79
N ILE A 133 -24.30 -0.58 -18.56
CA ILE A 133 -23.92 0.62 -19.36
C ILE A 133 -23.12 0.20 -20.59
N CYS A 134 -22.09 -0.65 -20.45
CA CYS A 134 -21.18 -1.00 -21.53
C CYS A 134 -21.31 -2.45 -22.04
N GLY A 135 -22.14 -3.29 -21.42
CA GLY A 135 -22.32 -4.70 -21.76
C GLY A 135 -21.12 -5.62 -21.45
N LYS A 136 -20.04 -5.10 -20.89
CA LYS A 136 -18.83 -5.88 -20.54
C LYS A 136 -18.88 -6.39 -19.11
N ASN A 137 -18.12 -7.45 -18.83
CA ASN A 137 -17.91 -7.92 -17.46
C ASN A 137 -16.85 -7.06 -16.76
N HIS A 138 -17.15 -6.61 -15.55
CA HIS A 138 -16.25 -5.92 -14.65
C HIS A 138 -16.03 -6.72 -13.37
N ASN A 139 -14.80 -6.70 -12.85
CA ASN A 139 -14.50 -7.25 -11.54
C ASN A 139 -15.02 -6.30 -10.46
N THR A 140 -15.61 -6.87 -9.42
CA THR A 140 -16.07 -6.12 -8.24
C THR A 140 -15.12 -6.37 -7.08
N VAL A 141 -14.62 -5.28 -6.50
CA VAL A 141 -13.89 -5.31 -5.24
C VAL A 141 -14.59 -4.39 -4.23
N ALA A 142 -14.78 -4.88 -3.02
CA ALA A 142 -15.39 -4.13 -1.92
C ALA A 142 -14.28 -3.44 -1.11
N ILE A 143 -13.82 -2.29 -1.57
CA ILE A 143 -12.91 -1.40 -0.85
C ILE A 143 -13.75 -0.26 -0.27
N ASN A 144 -14.10 -0.38 1.00
CA ASN A 144 -14.96 0.54 1.74
C ASN A 144 -14.61 0.55 3.23
N ASP A 145 -15.33 1.33 4.03
CA ASP A 145 -15.06 1.52 5.46
C ASP A 145 -15.24 0.24 6.30
N GLU A 146 -15.91 -0.80 5.77
CA GLU A 146 -16.04 -2.12 6.41
C GLU A 146 -14.84 -3.05 6.14
N THR A 147 -14.00 -2.71 5.17
CA THR A 147 -12.88 -3.57 4.76
C THR A 147 -11.51 -2.94 4.96
N VAL A 148 -11.39 -1.62 4.80
CA VAL A 148 -10.11 -0.90 4.90
C VAL A 148 -10.29 0.48 5.54
N ILE A 149 -9.19 1.07 6.00
CA ILE A 149 -9.17 2.48 6.44
C ILE A 149 -9.37 3.44 5.26
N LYS A 150 -9.93 4.62 5.55
CA LYS A 150 -10.23 5.66 4.54
C LYS A 150 -9.01 6.10 3.75
N GLU A 151 -7.84 6.18 4.38
CA GLU A 151 -6.58 6.56 3.73
C GLU A 151 -6.23 5.65 2.54
N PHE A 152 -6.55 4.36 2.63
CA PHE A 152 -6.44 3.45 1.51
C PHE A 152 -7.64 3.56 0.57
N GLY A 153 -8.86 3.44 1.09
CA GLY A 153 -10.09 3.36 0.30
C GLY A 153 -10.32 4.57 -0.60
N ARG A 154 -10.10 5.79 -0.08
CA ARG A 154 -10.28 7.05 -0.83
C ARG A 154 -9.19 7.29 -1.89
N ASN A 155 -8.03 6.64 -1.76
CA ASN A 155 -6.96 6.68 -2.76
C ASN A 155 -6.96 5.46 -3.69
N TYR A 156 -7.80 4.46 -3.42
CA TYR A 156 -8.09 3.36 -4.33
C TYR A 156 -9.17 3.75 -5.35
N TYR A 157 -10.24 4.42 -4.89
CA TYR A 157 -11.28 4.97 -5.76
C TYR A 157 -11.16 6.49 -5.82
N LEU A 158 -10.39 6.98 -6.78
CA LEU A 158 -10.31 8.40 -7.12
C LEU A 158 -11.35 8.73 -8.21
N ASN A 159 -11.25 9.88 -8.85
CA ASN A 159 -12.21 10.27 -9.88
C ASN A 159 -12.02 9.43 -11.17
N ASN A 160 -13.05 8.67 -11.56
CA ASN A 160 -13.04 7.88 -12.79
C ASN A 160 -13.59 8.63 -14.02
N HIS A 161 -13.79 9.94 -13.92
CA HIS A 161 -14.27 10.81 -15.02
C HIS A 161 -15.56 10.31 -15.69
N GLY A 162 -16.46 9.69 -14.92
CA GLY A 162 -17.75 9.21 -15.41
C GLY A 162 -17.72 7.88 -16.17
N LYS A 163 -16.61 7.13 -16.10
CA LYS A 163 -16.54 5.75 -16.61
C LYS A 163 -17.44 4.82 -15.81
N CYS A 164 -17.94 3.75 -16.43
CA CYS A 164 -18.76 2.75 -15.75
C CYS A 164 -17.97 1.83 -14.79
N ALA A 165 -16.65 1.84 -14.85
CA ALA A 165 -15.77 1.11 -13.95
C ALA A 165 -14.45 1.86 -13.76
N TYR A 166 -13.79 1.60 -12.64
CA TYR A 166 -12.45 2.08 -12.37
C TYR A 166 -11.42 1.19 -13.09
N ASP A 167 -10.46 1.81 -13.77
CA ASP A 167 -9.28 1.13 -14.31
C ASP A 167 -8.03 1.45 -13.47
N GLU A 168 -6.87 0.98 -13.91
CA GLU A 168 -5.60 1.19 -13.21
C GLU A 168 -5.22 2.69 -13.13
N ASP A 169 -5.61 3.50 -14.12
CA ASP A 169 -5.27 4.92 -14.17
C ASP A 169 -6.15 5.76 -13.24
N ASP A 170 -7.29 5.23 -12.81
CA ASP A 170 -8.20 5.87 -11.84
C ASP A 170 -7.81 5.58 -10.38
N ARG A 171 -6.70 4.86 -10.15
CA ARG A 171 -6.28 4.37 -8.83
C ARG A 171 -4.85 4.80 -8.54
N PHE A 172 -4.64 5.43 -7.38
CA PHE A 172 -3.29 5.63 -6.86
C PHE A 172 -2.77 4.37 -6.16
N CYS A 173 -3.59 3.74 -5.32
CA CYS A 173 -3.24 2.51 -4.62
C CYS A 173 -3.32 1.30 -5.55
N VAL A 174 -2.32 0.41 -5.49
CA VAL A 174 -2.32 -0.91 -6.12
C VAL A 174 -2.92 -1.91 -5.14
N LEU A 175 -3.73 -2.85 -5.63
CA LEU A 175 -4.35 -3.91 -4.81
C LEU A 175 -3.98 -5.28 -5.36
N VAL A 176 -3.53 -6.18 -4.48
CA VAL A 176 -3.11 -7.53 -4.87
C VAL A 176 -3.50 -8.56 -3.79
N LYS A 177 -3.80 -9.79 -4.18
CA LYS A 177 -3.92 -10.92 -3.25
C LYS A 177 -2.56 -11.32 -2.71
N TRP A 178 -2.50 -11.78 -1.45
CA TRP A 178 -1.28 -12.29 -0.85
C TRP A 178 -0.59 -13.36 -1.71
N ASP A 179 -1.35 -14.30 -2.27
CA ASP A 179 -0.80 -15.39 -3.06
C ASP A 179 -0.14 -14.91 -4.36
N ASP A 180 -0.76 -13.93 -5.04
CA ASP A 180 -0.20 -13.31 -6.24
C ASP A 180 1.03 -12.46 -5.90
N PHE A 181 0.97 -11.70 -4.79
CA PHE A 181 2.12 -10.93 -4.30
C PHE A 181 3.29 -11.84 -3.95
N LYS A 182 3.05 -12.95 -3.24
CA LYS A 182 4.06 -13.94 -2.89
C LYS A 182 4.73 -14.56 -4.12
N TYR A 183 3.95 -14.73 -5.20
CA TYR A 183 4.46 -15.30 -6.47
C TYR A 183 5.38 -14.31 -7.21
N ASN A 184 5.02 -13.04 -7.30
CA ASN A 184 5.80 -12.04 -8.02
C ASN A 184 5.85 -10.68 -7.31
N PRO A 185 6.49 -10.57 -6.14
CA PRO A 185 6.50 -9.34 -5.32
C PRO A 185 7.13 -8.15 -6.05
N ASN A 186 8.20 -8.38 -6.81
CA ASN A 186 8.93 -7.30 -7.49
C ASN A 186 8.08 -6.59 -8.55
N ALA A 187 7.21 -7.31 -9.26
CA ALA A 187 6.31 -6.69 -10.23
C ALA A 187 5.34 -5.71 -9.56
N TYR A 188 4.71 -6.11 -8.45
CA TYR A 188 3.76 -5.25 -7.72
C TYR A 188 4.44 -4.08 -7.01
N ILE A 189 5.63 -4.29 -6.45
CA ILE A 189 6.44 -3.22 -5.86
C ILE A 189 6.82 -2.20 -6.94
N GLY A 190 7.30 -2.66 -8.10
CA GLY A 190 7.65 -1.80 -9.23
C GLY A 190 6.46 -1.03 -9.80
N GLN A 191 5.30 -1.69 -9.98
CA GLN A 191 4.06 -1.03 -10.38
C GLN A 191 3.66 0.06 -9.40
N THR A 192 3.70 -0.23 -8.11
CA THR A 192 3.37 0.71 -7.04
C THR A 192 4.34 1.89 -6.98
N PHE A 193 5.62 1.64 -7.16
CA PHE A 193 6.64 2.68 -7.26
C PHE A 193 6.33 3.66 -8.40
N ASN A 194 5.93 3.16 -9.57
CA ASN A 194 5.62 3.98 -10.74
C ASN A 194 4.40 4.89 -10.53
N LYS A 195 3.43 4.50 -9.68
CA LYS A 195 2.26 5.33 -9.33
C LYS A 195 2.64 6.69 -8.73
N ARG A 196 3.80 6.81 -8.12
CA ARG A 196 4.30 8.07 -7.53
C ARG A 196 4.45 9.19 -8.57
N ASN A 197 4.80 8.83 -9.80
CA ASN A 197 5.01 9.76 -10.92
C ASN A 197 3.83 9.77 -11.91
N HIS A 198 2.79 8.99 -11.66
CA HIS A 198 1.58 8.97 -12.49
C HIS A 198 0.75 10.23 -12.24
N PRO A 199 0.03 10.80 -13.23
CA PRO A 199 -0.82 11.99 -13.05
C PRO A 199 -1.82 11.85 -11.90
N ILE A 200 -2.35 10.66 -11.62
CA ILE A 200 -3.25 10.35 -10.51
C ILE A 200 -2.66 10.72 -9.14
N ALA A 201 -1.34 10.78 -9.00
CA ALA A 201 -0.68 11.18 -7.76
C ALA A 201 -1.02 12.62 -7.33
N ASN A 202 -1.46 13.47 -8.26
CA ASN A 202 -1.90 14.85 -7.96
C ASN A 202 -3.28 14.89 -7.28
N GLU A 203 -4.06 13.82 -7.37
CA GLU A 203 -5.40 13.70 -6.79
C GLU A 203 -5.40 13.03 -5.41
N VAL A 204 -4.24 12.62 -4.91
CA VAL A 204 -4.11 11.90 -3.63
C VAL A 204 -4.62 12.71 -2.45
N ILE A 205 -5.44 12.05 -1.62
CA ILE A 205 -6.03 12.60 -0.40
C ILE A 205 -5.27 12.04 0.81
N VAL A 206 -4.50 12.90 1.49
CA VAL A 206 -3.67 12.49 2.64
C VAL A 206 -4.52 12.24 3.88
N ARG A 207 -5.51 13.10 4.14
CA ARG A 207 -6.40 13.00 5.32
C ARG A 207 -7.85 13.01 4.85
N PRO A 208 -8.40 11.86 4.43
CA PRO A 208 -9.80 11.76 4.02
C PRO A 208 -10.73 11.94 5.23
N GLN A 209 -11.86 12.63 5.00
CA GLN A 209 -12.93 12.78 5.98
C GLN A 209 -13.98 11.68 5.85
#